data_108f1a415a816e9df8ef232dac6957b0
#
_entry.id   108f1a415a816e9df8ef232dac6957b0
#
_cell.length_a   1.000
_cell.length_b   1.000
_cell.length_c   1.000
_cell.angle_alpha   90.00
_cell.angle_beta   90.00
_cell.angle_gamma   90.00
#
_symmetry.space_group_name_H-M   'P 1'
#
loop_
_entity.id
_entity.type
_entity.pdbx_description
1 polymer ?
#
loop_
_entity_poly.entity_id
_entity_poly.type
_entity_poly.pdbx_seq_one_letter_code
_entity_poly.pdbx_strand_id
1 'polypeptide(L)'
;MKKKVFLLIAVLTMVLALAACAGSETTPAAQPQTPADNLAPAPEPEPITEADTDPEPEARARELVTITDFNGNVVQVRQNPSVVAIYDQGILDMMYTIGFDRFGIETLIIPNPSGLPPVIQGINNIPGLRIIDGGTLFYVNWDVLDLVPPELIILGARSFGMSAAGDRLSAEDNAAFREATEERYSDTAFIRLTINVQQADLLNDIIANAEAMALIWPHVADDLMAEIDYIRSGMEYVAAVAEESGYRAVLLMMTTPDNFSLFLANTRMGMVYDEFGFAPVIPPEDLGAFTDQHGFNARAEFVLALDPDVIFVIDRNQMAENIPESAGFNALRSDPIIQRTAAFTNGHMYALYPQEWYTVVGGFGSARQMIADMMRFVESFRATVRLHI
;
A
#
# COMPACT_ATOMS: atom_id res chain seq x y z
N MET A 1 18.69 47.26 19.21
CA MET A 1 20.17 47.37 19.00
C MET A 1 20.61 46.16 18.21
N LYS A 2 21.29 46.46 17.10
CA LYS A 2 21.74 45.57 16.03
C LYS A 2 22.85 44.64 16.50
N LYS A 3 22.86 43.35 16.03
CA LYS A 3 24.11 42.71 15.58
C LYS A 3 23.78 41.58 14.60
N LYS A 4 24.13 41.82 13.35
CA LYS A 4 24.25 40.87 12.24
C LYS A 4 25.53 40.04 12.48
N VAL A 5 25.48 38.76 12.23
CA VAL A 5 26.66 37.93 11.98
C VAL A 5 26.48 37.23 10.65
N PHE A 6 27.26 37.64 9.67
CA PHE A 6 27.54 37.00 8.40
C PHE A 6 28.40 35.74 8.68
N LEU A 7 28.11 34.64 8.02
CA LEU A 7 29.08 33.56 7.86
C LEU A 7 29.20 33.19 6.38
N LEU A 8 30.43 33.24 5.93
CA LEU A 8 30.95 33.08 4.57
C LEU A 8 30.74 31.67 4.02
N ILE A 9 30.35 31.61 2.75
CA ILE A 9 30.40 30.45 1.88
C ILE A 9 31.84 30.32 1.35
N ALA A 10 32.47 29.18 1.58
CA ALA A 10 33.73 28.82 0.92
C ALA A 10 33.42 27.80 -0.19
N VAL A 11 33.53 28.25 -1.42
CA VAL A 11 33.55 27.46 -2.65
C VAL A 11 34.95 26.87 -2.80
N LEU A 12 35.05 25.55 -2.89
CA LEU A 12 36.26 24.86 -3.29
C LEU A 12 36.04 24.15 -4.63
N THR A 13 36.49 24.81 -5.69
CA THR A 13 36.69 24.24 -7.03
C THR A 13 37.94 23.36 -7.01
N MET A 14 37.85 22.12 -7.50
CA MET A 14 39.04 21.34 -7.84
C MET A 14 38.99 20.91 -9.30
N VAL A 15 40.06 21.35 -9.98
CA VAL A 15 40.32 21.33 -11.40
C VAL A 15 40.77 19.95 -11.88
N LEU A 16 40.41 19.62 -13.13
CA LEU A 16 40.84 18.50 -13.97
C LEU A 16 42.36 18.24 -13.95
N ALA A 17 42.71 16.97 -14.08
CA ALA A 17 43.96 16.56 -14.73
C ALA A 17 43.66 15.44 -15.75
N LEU A 18 43.88 15.79 -17.04
CA LEU A 18 44.02 14.86 -18.16
C LEU A 18 45.36 14.11 -18.05
N ALA A 19 45.37 12.84 -18.34
CA ALA A 19 46.55 12.14 -18.84
C ALA A 19 46.13 11.19 -19.97
N ALA A 20 46.60 11.52 -21.15
CA ALA A 20 46.58 10.68 -22.34
C ALA A 20 47.83 9.79 -22.38
N CYS A 21 47.70 8.57 -22.87
CA CYS A 21 48.74 7.79 -23.59
C CYS A 21 48.06 6.59 -24.25
N ALA A 22 48.04 6.64 -25.54
CA ALA A 22 48.85 5.98 -26.55
C ALA A 22 48.40 4.56 -26.94
N GLY A 23 48.06 4.48 -28.15
CA GLY A 23 47.78 3.62 -29.20
C GLY A 23 48.51 2.25 -29.25
N SER A 24 47.82 1.29 -29.86
CA SER A 24 48.45 0.26 -30.70
C SER A 24 47.49 -0.12 -31.81
N GLU A 25 47.96 0.13 -33.02
CA GLU A 25 47.39 -0.35 -34.29
C GLU A 25 47.48 -1.90 -34.34
N THR A 26 46.41 -2.52 -34.81
CA THR A 26 46.50 -3.88 -35.33
C THR A 26 45.76 -3.97 -36.66
N THR A 27 46.54 -4.37 -37.64
CA THR A 27 46.34 -4.60 -39.04
C THR A 27 45.15 -5.55 -39.34
N PRO A 28 44.41 -5.35 -40.46
CA PRO A 28 43.30 -6.23 -40.81
C PRO A 28 43.82 -7.53 -41.47
N ALA A 29 43.33 -8.65 -40.99
CA ALA A 29 43.57 -9.97 -41.56
C ALA A 29 42.59 -10.24 -42.73
N ALA A 30 43.15 -10.88 -43.76
CA ALA A 30 42.54 -11.21 -45.04
C ALA A 30 41.29 -12.08 -44.94
N GLN A 31 40.34 -11.81 -45.82
CA GLN A 31 39.20 -12.68 -46.15
C GLN A 31 39.66 -13.94 -46.92
N PRO A 32 39.15 -15.14 -46.59
CA PRO A 32 39.20 -16.28 -47.49
C PRO A 32 38.07 -16.23 -48.49
N GLN A 33 38.42 -16.42 -49.78
CA GLN A 33 37.52 -16.57 -50.89
C GLN A 33 36.78 -17.93 -50.82
N THR A 34 35.49 -17.89 -51.00
CA THR A 34 34.61 -19.07 -51.14
C THR A 34 34.66 -19.58 -52.58
N PRO A 35 34.71 -20.90 -52.82
CA PRO A 35 34.47 -21.46 -54.15
C PRO A 35 32.96 -21.50 -54.43
N ALA A 36 32.60 -21.11 -55.65
CA ALA A 36 31.29 -21.33 -56.21
C ALA A 36 31.10 -22.81 -56.53
N ASP A 37 30.01 -23.41 -56.06
CA ASP A 37 29.46 -24.62 -56.69
C ASP A 37 27.95 -24.77 -56.41
N ASN A 38 27.23 -24.88 -57.50
CA ASN A 38 25.98 -25.56 -57.75
C ASN A 38 24.87 -25.49 -56.70
N LEU A 39 23.99 -24.51 -56.89
CA LEU A 39 22.65 -24.52 -56.33
C LEU A 39 21.68 -25.14 -57.33
N ALA A 40 21.06 -26.27 -56.97
CA ALA A 40 19.87 -26.81 -57.59
C ALA A 40 18.69 -25.82 -57.40
N PRO A 41 17.70 -25.76 -58.32
CA PRO A 41 16.59 -24.83 -58.19
C PRO A 41 15.76 -25.15 -56.93
N ALA A 42 15.46 -24.11 -56.20
CA ALA A 42 14.61 -24.17 -55.00
C ALA A 42 13.20 -24.67 -55.37
N PRO A 43 12.57 -25.48 -54.52
CA PRO A 43 11.17 -25.86 -54.73
C PRO A 43 10.27 -24.62 -54.64
N GLU A 44 9.23 -24.57 -55.48
CA GLU A 44 8.17 -23.57 -55.44
C GLU A 44 7.58 -23.47 -54.01
N PRO A 45 7.33 -22.27 -53.50
CA PRO A 45 6.70 -22.14 -52.18
C PRO A 45 5.29 -22.72 -52.23
N GLU A 46 5.03 -23.67 -51.34
CA GLU A 46 3.66 -24.14 -51.06
C GLU A 46 2.78 -22.94 -50.66
N PRO A 47 1.48 -22.92 -51.04
CA PRO A 47 0.59 -21.84 -50.63
C PRO A 47 0.57 -21.78 -49.11
N ILE A 48 0.89 -20.59 -48.57
CA ILE A 48 0.76 -20.26 -47.16
C ILE A 48 -0.72 -20.45 -46.84
N THR A 49 -1.06 -21.55 -46.20
CA THR A 49 -2.33 -21.67 -45.47
C THR A 49 -2.39 -20.47 -44.53
N GLU A 50 -3.44 -19.67 -44.66
CA GLU A 50 -3.75 -18.58 -43.75
C GLU A 50 -3.56 -19.14 -42.33
N ALA A 51 -2.57 -18.60 -41.64
CA ALA A 51 -2.41 -18.86 -40.22
C ALA A 51 -3.74 -18.51 -39.55
N ASP A 52 -4.30 -19.46 -38.82
CA ASP A 52 -5.36 -19.19 -37.86
C ASP A 52 -4.92 -17.94 -37.08
N THR A 53 -5.45 -16.81 -37.48
CA THR A 53 -5.38 -15.61 -36.65
C THR A 53 -6.17 -15.97 -35.40
N ASP A 54 -5.47 -16.18 -34.30
CA ASP A 54 -6.09 -16.18 -32.99
C ASP A 54 -7.10 -15.01 -32.96
N PRO A 55 -8.36 -15.26 -32.62
CA PRO A 55 -9.36 -14.20 -32.61
C PRO A 55 -8.81 -13.08 -31.75
N GLU A 56 -8.71 -11.90 -32.35
CA GLU A 56 -8.38 -10.64 -31.67
C GLU A 56 -9.21 -10.62 -30.38
N PRO A 57 -8.59 -10.43 -29.17
CA PRO A 57 -9.30 -10.55 -27.93
C PRO A 57 -10.53 -9.65 -28.00
N GLU A 58 -11.72 -10.24 -27.92
CA GLU A 58 -13.01 -9.54 -28.04
C GLU A 58 -12.93 -8.29 -27.19
N ALA A 59 -13.17 -7.13 -27.81
CA ALA A 59 -13.11 -5.85 -27.11
C ALA A 59 -14.02 -5.95 -25.86
N ARG A 60 -13.42 -5.86 -24.68
CA ARG A 60 -14.13 -6.01 -23.40
C ARG A 60 -15.32 -5.06 -23.37
N ALA A 61 -16.45 -5.55 -22.91
CA ALA A 61 -17.67 -4.73 -22.80
C ALA A 61 -17.38 -3.45 -21.99
N ARG A 62 -17.88 -2.31 -22.46
CA ARG A 62 -17.68 -1.00 -21.86
C ARG A 62 -19.02 -0.40 -21.45
N GLU A 63 -19.81 -1.18 -20.74
CA GLU A 63 -21.11 -0.74 -20.22
C GLU A 63 -20.94 0.28 -19.09
N LEU A 64 -21.99 1.06 -18.86
CA LEU A 64 -22.07 1.92 -17.67
C LEU A 64 -22.64 1.10 -16.53
N VAL A 65 -21.93 1.09 -15.40
CA VAL A 65 -22.35 0.48 -14.14
C VAL A 65 -22.54 1.53 -13.07
N THR A 66 -23.45 1.25 -12.15
CA THR A 66 -23.73 2.13 -11.03
C THR A 66 -22.92 1.70 -9.82
N ILE A 67 -22.06 2.58 -9.32
CA ILE A 67 -21.26 2.37 -8.12
C ILE A 67 -21.78 3.26 -7.01
N THR A 68 -21.99 2.69 -5.82
CA THR A 68 -22.14 3.50 -4.60
C THR A 68 -20.76 3.55 -3.92
N ASP A 69 -20.17 4.75 -3.86
CA ASP A 69 -18.84 4.95 -3.32
C ASP A 69 -18.81 4.95 -1.78
N PHE A 70 -17.63 5.00 -1.19
CA PHE A 70 -17.43 5.03 0.26
C PHE A 70 -18.21 6.15 0.99
N ASN A 71 -18.48 7.27 0.32
CA ASN A 71 -19.25 8.38 0.89
C ASN A 71 -20.76 8.22 0.66
N GLY A 72 -21.22 7.15 0.01
CA GLY A 72 -22.61 6.92 -0.37
C GLY A 72 -23.03 7.67 -1.64
N ASN A 73 -22.11 8.26 -2.41
CA ASN A 73 -22.43 8.86 -3.69
C ASN A 73 -22.70 7.77 -4.73
N VAL A 74 -23.74 7.98 -5.53
CA VAL A 74 -24.12 7.08 -6.64
C VAL A 74 -23.55 7.62 -7.94
N VAL A 75 -22.59 6.91 -8.53
CA VAL A 75 -21.82 7.35 -9.70
C VAL A 75 -21.95 6.34 -10.83
N GLN A 76 -22.13 6.83 -12.06
CA GLN A 76 -22.06 5.99 -13.27
C GLN A 76 -20.61 5.87 -13.71
N VAL A 77 -20.12 4.66 -13.76
CA VAL A 77 -18.73 4.35 -14.15
C VAL A 77 -18.75 3.47 -15.38
N ARG A 78 -17.90 3.80 -16.35
CA ARG A 78 -17.69 2.94 -17.54
C ARG A 78 -16.83 1.75 -17.17
N GLN A 79 -17.27 0.55 -17.54
CA GLN A 79 -16.48 -0.68 -17.34
C GLN A 79 -15.18 -0.64 -18.15
N ASN A 80 -14.18 -1.35 -17.65
CA ASN A 80 -12.88 -1.54 -18.27
C ASN A 80 -12.22 -0.23 -18.74
N PRO A 81 -12.08 0.79 -17.87
CA PRO A 81 -11.42 2.03 -18.24
C PRO A 81 -9.93 1.78 -18.53
N SER A 82 -9.43 2.36 -19.62
CA SER A 82 -8.03 2.21 -20.07
C SER A 82 -7.10 3.28 -19.47
N VAL A 83 -7.64 4.42 -19.10
CA VAL A 83 -6.90 5.53 -18.44
C VAL A 83 -7.51 5.77 -17.06
N VAL A 84 -6.75 5.45 -16.01
CA VAL A 84 -7.24 5.51 -14.64
C VAL A 84 -6.28 6.29 -13.76
N ALA A 85 -6.84 7.14 -12.89
CA ALA A 85 -6.08 7.80 -11.84
C ALA A 85 -6.46 7.17 -10.48
N ILE A 86 -5.46 6.72 -9.69
CA ILE A 86 -5.68 6.07 -8.40
C ILE A 86 -4.87 6.77 -7.30
N TYR A 87 -5.58 7.33 -6.33
CA TYR A 87 -5.02 8.07 -5.19
C TYR A 87 -5.18 7.33 -3.86
N ASP A 88 -5.40 6.01 -3.91
CA ASP A 88 -5.43 5.14 -2.74
C ASP A 88 -4.43 3.98 -2.90
N GLN A 89 -3.54 3.82 -1.93
CA GLN A 89 -2.50 2.79 -1.99
C GLN A 89 -3.03 1.40 -1.65
N GLY A 90 -4.12 1.31 -0.88
CA GLY A 90 -4.81 0.03 -0.63
C GLY A 90 -5.43 -0.52 -1.91
N ILE A 91 -6.08 0.33 -2.71
CA ILE A 91 -6.62 -0.07 -4.02
C ILE A 91 -5.51 -0.51 -4.98
N LEU A 92 -4.38 0.22 -5.01
CA LEU A 92 -3.21 -0.22 -5.79
C LEU A 92 -2.69 -1.58 -5.35
N ASP A 93 -2.67 -1.84 -4.04
CA ASP A 93 -2.26 -3.13 -3.47
C ASP A 93 -3.25 -4.25 -3.81
N MET A 94 -4.58 -3.98 -3.79
CA MET A 94 -5.58 -4.95 -4.25
C MET A 94 -5.34 -5.35 -5.70
N MET A 95 -5.16 -4.37 -6.60
CA MET A 95 -4.93 -4.61 -8.01
C MET A 95 -3.59 -5.32 -8.26
N TYR A 96 -2.55 -4.94 -7.54
CA TYR A 96 -1.22 -5.55 -7.66
C TYR A 96 -1.21 -7.00 -7.20
N THR A 97 -1.93 -7.31 -6.11
CA THR A 97 -2.00 -8.66 -5.54
C THR A 97 -2.62 -9.69 -6.49
N ILE A 98 -3.67 -9.32 -7.22
CA ILE A 98 -4.33 -10.22 -8.18
C ILE A 98 -3.74 -10.19 -9.60
N GLY A 99 -2.76 -9.31 -9.83
CA GLY A 99 -2.10 -9.12 -11.12
C GLY A 99 -2.63 -7.88 -11.85
N PHE A 100 -1.89 -6.78 -11.76
CA PHE A 100 -2.31 -5.47 -12.28
C PHE A 100 -2.56 -5.47 -13.79
N ASP A 101 -1.77 -6.23 -14.55
CA ASP A 101 -1.89 -6.41 -16.02
C ASP A 101 -3.26 -6.97 -16.43
N ARG A 102 -3.93 -7.68 -15.56
CA ARG A 102 -5.27 -8.27 -15.80
C ARG A 102 -6.37 -7.22 -15.93
N PHE A 103 -6.21 -6.03 -15.37
CA PHE A 103 -7.22 -4.97 -15.41
C PHE A 103 -7.33 -4.28 -16.78
N GLY A 104 -6.34 -4.47 -17.66
CA GLY A 104 -6.34 -3.87 -19.00
C GLY A 104 -6.19 -2.34 -18.98
N ILE A 105 -5.57 -1.79 -17.95
CA ILE A 105 -5.25 -0.37 -17.85
C ILE A 105 -3.99 -0.11 -18.68
N GLU A 106 -4.08 0.82 -19.62
CA GLU A 106 -2.96 1.24 -20.49
C GLU A 106 -2.18 2.40 -19.88
N THR A 107 -2.89 3.32 -19.22
CA THR A 107 -2.29 4.48 -18.55
C THR A 107 -2.79 4.59 -17.14
N LEU A 108 -1.85 4.58 -16.19
CA LEU A 108 -2.08 4.72 -14.76
C LEU A 108 -1.49 6.02 -14.24
N ILE A 109 -2.33 6.87 -13.67
CA ILE A 109 -1.91 8.10 -13.00
C ILE A 109 -1.95 7.86 -11.50
N ILE A 110 -0.81 7.96 -10.82
CA ILE A 110 -0.70 7.70 -9.37
C ILE A 110 0.17 8.75 -8.68
N PRO A 111 -0.04 8.97 -7.40
CA PRO A 111 0.81 9.87 -6.64
C PRO A 111 2.22 9.30 -6.47
N ASN A 112 3.24 10.13 -6.77
CA ASN A 112 4.65 9.85 -6.52
C ASN A 112 5.08 8.41 -6.89
N PRO A 113 5.10 8.02 -8.16
CA PRO A 113 5.44 6.65 -8.59
C PRO A 113 6.81 6.18 -8.08
N SER A 114 7.77 7.10 -7.99
CA SER A 114 9.13 6.79 -7.51
C SER A 114 9.21 6.53 -6.00
N GLY A 115 8.21 6.97 -5.26
CA GLY A 115 8.10 6.80 -3.80
C GLY A 115 7.01 5.81 -3.39
N LEU A 116 6.60 4.90 -4.27
CA LEU A 116 5.66 3.85 -3.90
C LEU A 116 6.24 2.98 -2.77
N PRO A 117 5.38 2.54 -1.83
CA PRO A 117 5.76 1.55 -0.84
C PRO A 117 6.42 0.32 -1.48
N PRO A 118 7.51 -0.25 -0.91
CA PRO A 118 8.17 -1.45 -1.42
C PRO A 118 7.22 -2.59 -1.80
N VAL A 119 6.14 -2.77 -1.05
CA VAL A 119 5.16 -3.86 -1.28
C VAL A 119 4.38 -3.73 -2.59
N ILE A 120 4.23 -2.52 -3.13
CA ILE A 120 3.57 -2.24 -4.41
C ILE A 120 4.50 -1.61 -5.46
N GLN A 121 5.79 -1.46 -5.14
CA GLN A 121 6.76 -0.82 -6.05
C GLN A 121 6.91 -1.55 -7.38
N GLY A 122 6.61 -2.84 -7.42
CA GLY A 122 6.62 -3.67 -8.63
C GLY A 122 5.67 -3.16 -9.72
N ILE A 123 4.67 -2.35 -9.40
CA ILE A 123 3.78 -1.69 -10.37
C ILE A 123 4.59 -0.92 -11.41
N ASN A 124 5.69 -0.27 -11.01
CA ASN A 124 6.58 0.49 -11.90
C ASN A 124 7.27 -0.36 -12.99
N ASN A 125 7.24 -1.67 -12.86
CA ASN A 125 7.92 -2.60 -13.77
C ASN A 125 6.96 -3.43 -14.63
N ILE A 126 5.66 -3.10 -14.63
CA ILE A 126 4.66 -3.83 -15.41
C ILE A 126 4.85 -3.50 -16.90
N PRO A 127 5.11 -4.51 -17.75
CA PRO A 127 5.33 -4.28 -19.17
C PRO A 127 4.10 -3.66 -19.86
N GLY A 128 4.32 -2.62 -20.66
CA GLY A 128 3.25 -1.95 -21.42
C GLY A 128 2.41 -0.95 -20.64
N LEU A 129 2.49 -0.93 -19.31
CA LEU A 129 1.79 0.05 -18.49
C LEU A 129 2.50 1.40 -18.52
N ARG A 130 1.80 2.45 -18.98
CA ARG A 130 2.30 3.82 -18.91
C ARG A 130 1.95 4.42 -17.55
N ILE A 131 2.95 4.74 -16.73
CA ILE A 131 2.76 5.37 -15.42
C ILE A 131 3.06 6.86 -15.50
N ILE A 132 2.21 7.67 -14.88
CA ILE A 132 2.32 9.12 -14.83
C ILE A 132 2.23 9.58 -13.38
N ASP A 133 3.08 10.54 -13.00
CA ASP A 133 3.05 11.16 -11.68
C ASP A 133 1.87 12.11 -11.56
N GLY A 134 0.88 11.72 -10.77
CA GLY A 134 -0.34 12.46 -10.48
C GLY A 134 -0.26 13.40 -9.29
N GLY A 135 0.92 13.60 -8.69
CA GLY A 135 1.10 14.46 -7.52
C GLY A 135 1.36 13.71 -6.23
N THR A 136 0.58 13.94 -5.19
CA THR A 136 0.73 13.26 -3.90
C THR A 136 -0.58 12.63 -3.43
N LEU A 137 -0.56 11.82 -2.38
CA LEU A 137 -1.79 11.26 -1.77
C LEU A 137 -2.76 12.33 -1.25
N PHE A 138 -2.26 13.53 -0.99
CA PHE A 138 -3.03 14.64 -0.42
C PHE A 138 -3.41 15.70 -1.46
N TYR A 139 -2.66 15.76 -2.55
CA TYR A 139 -2.81 16.75 -3.61
C TYR A 139 -2.79 16.09 -4.99
N VAL A 140 -3.86 16.27 -5.73
CA VAL A 140 -4.01 15.82 -7.11
C VAL A 140 -3.38 16.86 -8.06
N ASN A 141 -2.51 16.43 -8.95
CA ASN A 141 -1.92 17.31 -9.96
C ASN A 141 -2.87 17.46 -11.16
N TRP A 142 -3.69 18.50 -11.11
CA TRP A 142 -4.72 18.75 -12.13
C TRP A 142 -4.15 19.06 -13.51
N ASP A 143 -2.97 19.68 -13.60
CA ASP A 143 -2.33 19.95 -14.89
C ASP A 143 -2.00 18.66 -15.64
N VAL A 144 -1.69 17.59 -14.91
CA VAL A 144 -1.47 16.26 -15.49
C VAL A 144 -2.78 15.66 -15.97
N LEU A 145 -3.87 15.78 -15.21
CA LEU A 145 -5.18 15.27 -15.61
C LEU A 145 -5.74 16.03 -16.84
N ASP A 146 -5.44 17.31 -16.99
CA ASP A 146 -5.79 18.07 -18.19
C ASP A 146 -5.07 17.58 -19.45
N LEU A 147 -3.79 17.16 -19.29
CA LEU A 147 -2.98 16.65 -20.39
C LEU A 147 -3.32 15.20 -20.75
N VAL A 148 -3.73 14.40 -19.78
CA VAL A 148 -4.09 12.99 -19.92
C VAL A 148 -5.37 12.74 -19.15
N PRO A 149 -6.53 13.11 -19.70
CA PRO A 149 -7.81 12.96 -19.02
C PRO A 149 -8.11 11.49 -18.70
N PRO A 150 -8.28 11.13 -17.43
CA PRO A 150 -8.66 9.77 -17.06
C PRO A 150 -10.16 9.53 -17.28
N GLU A 151 -10.52 8.29 -17.56
CA GLU A 151 -11.92 7.85 -17.62
C GLU A 151 -12.50 7.64 -16.21
N LEU A 152 -11.62 7.30 -15.27
CA LEU A 152 -11.97 7.03 -13.87
C LEU A 152 -10.90 7.60 -12.94
N ILE A 153 -11.35 8.28 -11.89
CA ILE A 153 -10.51 8.70 -10.77
C ILE A 153 -10.99 7.99 -9.50
N ILE A 154 -10.10 7.23 -8.88
CA ILE A 154 -10.33 6.60 -7.58
C ILE A 154 -9.61 7.41 -6.51
N LEU A 155 -10.39 7.99 -5.60
CA LEU A 155 -9.92 8.83 -4.51
C LEU A 155 -9.79 8.02 -3.23
N GLY A 156 -8.69 8.24 -2.50
CA GLY A 156 -8.49 7.69 -1.17
C GLY A 156 -8.97 8.62 -0.04
N ALA A 157 -8.86 8.16 1.20
CA ALA A 157 -9.21 8.93 2.39
C ALA A 157 -8.41 10.24 2.54
N ARG A 158 -7.21 10.30 1.95
CA ARG A 158 -6.29 11.45 2.05
C ARG A 158 -6.43 12.44 0.90
N SER A 159 -7.14 12.09 -0.17
CA SER A 159 -7.30 12.93 -1.35
C SER A 159 -8.04 14.22 -1.01
N PHE A 160 -7.64 15.31 -1.66
CA PHE A 160 -8.14 16.68 -1.41
C PHE A 160 -7.85 17.24 0.00
N GLY A 161 -6.94 16.64 0.75
CA GLY A 161 -6.63 17.13 2.10
C GLY A 161 -5.73 18.35 2.14
N MET A 162 -5.06 18.72 1.03
CA MET A 162 -4.10 19.81 0.95
C MET A 162 -4.26 20.64 -0.33
N SER A 163 -3.90 21.92 -0.24
CA SER A 163 -3.73 22.79 -1.40
C SER A 163 -2.46 22.47 -2.18
N ALA A 164 -2.31 23.02 -3.40
CA ALA A 164 -1.07 22.96 -4.17
C ALA A 164 0.15 23.53 -3.42
N ALA A 165 -0.06 24.47 -2.49
CA ALA A 165 0.97 25.04 -1.65
C ALA A 165 1.34 24.18 -0.44
N GLY A 166 0.60 23.07 -0.21
CA GLY A 166 0.82 22.16 0.91
C GLY A 166 0.08 22.55 2.19
N ASP A 167 -0.82 23.54 2.14
CA ASP A 167 -1.64 23.94 3.28
C ASP A 167 -2.83 22.97 3.43
N ARG A 168 -3.17 22.62 4.67
CA ARG A 168 -4.35 21.79 4.95
C ARG A 168 -5.62 22.57 4.62
N LEU A 169 -6.47 21.98 3.80
CA LEU A 169 -7.78 22.57 3.46
C LEU A 169 -8.78 22.38 4.61
N SER A 170 -9.66 23.38 4.80
CA SER A 170 -10.83 23.20 5.64
C SER A 170 -11.81 22.20 5.00
N ALA A 171 -12.77 21.67 5.76
CA ALA A 171 -13.77 20.77 5.22
C ALA A 171 -14.64 21.46 4.14
N GLU A 172 -14.94 22.76 4.33
CA GLU A 172 -15.72 23.58 3.38
C GLU A 172 -14.93 23.82 2.09
N ASP A 173 -13.64 24.24 2.19
CA ASP A 173 -12.78 24.45 1.02
C ASP A 173 -12.55 23.16 0.24
N ASN A 174 -12.42 22.03 0.95
CA ASN A 174 -12.27 20.71 0.35
C ASN A 174 -13.52 20.30 -0.45
N ALA A 175 -14.72 20.52 0.11
CA ALA A 175 -15.99 20.23 -0.57
C ALA A 175 -16.18 21.10 -1.81
N ALA A 176 -15.94 22.41 -1.70
CA ALA A 176 -16.05 23.35 -2.82
C ALA A 176 -15.04 23.04 -3.93
N PHE A 177 -13.81 22.68 -3.56
CA PHE A 177 -12.80 22.31 -4.51
C PHE A 177 -13.13 21.00 -5.25
N ARG A 178 -13.71 20.03 -4.54
CA ARG A 178 -14.20 18.78 -5.12
C ARG A 178 -15.32 19.03 -6.12
N GLU A 179 -16.34 19.82 -5.74
CA GLU A 179 -17.47 20.15 -6.61
C GLU A 179 -17.01 20.84 -7.92
N ALA A 180 -16.15 21.85 -7.80
CA ALA A 180 -15.57 22.54 -8.96
C ALA A 180 -14.74 21.61 -9.86
N THR A 181 -14.11 20.59 -9.28
CA THR A 181 -13.32 19.60 -10.01
C THR A 181 -14.21 18.62 -10.76
N GLU A 182 -15.25 18.10 -10.13
CA GLU A 182 -16.22 17.19 -10.74
C GLU A 182 -16.96 17.90 -11.90
N GLU A 183 -17.26 19.18 -11.78
CA GLU A 183 -17.83 20.00 -12.87
C GLU A 183 -16.85 20.15 -14.04
N ARG A 184 -15.56 20.40 -13.76
CA ARG A 184 -14.52 20.55 -14.79
C ARG A 184 -14.28 19.28 -15.59
N TYR A 185 -14.38 18.12 -14.97
CA TYR A 185 -14.12 16.81 -15.56
C TYR A 185 -15.42 16.00 -15.68
N SER A 186 -16.46 16.58 -16.29
CA SER A 186 -17.80 15.98 -16.38
C SER A 186 -17.86 14.64 -17.10
N ASP A 187 -16.86 14.31 -17.93
CA ASP A 187 -16.76 13.04 -18.65
C ASP A 187 -15.95 11.98 -17.89
N THR A 188 -15.41 12.35 -16.73
CA THR A 188 -14.62 11.47 -15.86
C THR A 188 -15.47 11.01 -14.68
N ALA A 189 -15.49 9.73 -14.39
CA ALA A 189 -16.11 9.22 -13.17
C ALA A 189 -15.20 9.45 -11.96
N PHE A 190 -15.76 10.03 -10.89
CA PHE A 190 -15.08 10.22 -9.60
C PHE A 190 -15.72 9.32 -8.58
N ILE A 191 -14.97 8.37 -8.02
CA ILE A 191 -15.42 7.50 -6.93
C ILE A 191 -14.42 7.52 -5.79
N ARG A 192 -14.89 7.31 -4.58
CA ARG A 192 -14.05 7.10 -3.43
C ARG A 192 -14.08 5.64 -3.04
N LEU A 193 -12.97 4.94 -3.24
CA LEU A 193 -12.73 3.60 -2.71
C LEU A 193 -11.60 3.70 -1.69
N THR A 194 -11.89 3.37 -0.45
CA THR A 194 -10.95 3.52 0.65
C THR A 194 -11.45 2.74 1.86
N ILE A 195 -10.71 2.81 2.96
CA ILE A 195 -11.13 2.27 4.25
C ILE A 195 -11.51 3.39 5.23
N ASN A 196 -12.37 3.07 6.19
CA ASN A 196 -12.67 3.96 7.30
C ASN A 196 -11.54 3.90 8.34
N VAL A 197 -10.58 4.80 8.23
CA VAL A 197 -9.45 4.87 9.16
C VAL A 197 -9.84 5.29 10.60
N GLN A 198 -11.09 5.67 10.84
CA GLN A 198 -11.56 6.13 12.15
C GLN A 198 -12.40 5.09 12.89
N GLN A 199 -12.95 4.14 12.16
CA GLN A 199 -13.70 3.02 12.73
C GLN A 199 -13.09 1.75 12.15
N ALA A 200 -12.68 0.83 12.99
CA ALA A 200 -12.13 -0.43 12.53
C ALA A 200 -13.26 -1.32 12.02
N ASP A 201 -13.46 -1.31 10.73
CA ASP A 201 -14.34 -2.20 9.98
C ASP A 201 -13.63 -2.60 8.69
N LEU A 202 -12.36 -2.97 8.84
CA LEU A 202 -11.42 -3.16 7.74
C LEU A 202 -11.89 -4.20 6.75
N LEU A 203 -12.39 -5.34 7.23
CA LEU A 203 -12.85 -6.42 6.37
C LEU A 203 -14.03 -6.00 5.50
N ASN A 204 -15.03 -5.32 6.08
CA ASN A 204 -16.19 -4.85 5.31
C ASN A 204 -15.82 -3.75 4.32
N ASP A 205 -14.90 -2.86 4.66
CA ASP A 205 -14.38 -1.86 3.73
C ASP A 205 -13.63 -2.50 2.55
N ILE A 206 -12.80 -3.53 2.80
CA ILE A 206 -12.13 -4.32 1.75
C ILE A 206 -13.15 -4.99 0.84
N ILE A 207 -14.20 -5.60 1.41
CA ILE A 207 -15.28 -6.25 0.65
C ILE A 207 -15.98 -5.24 -0.23
N ALA A 208 -16.41 -4.09 0.31
CA ALA A 208 -17.11 -3.07 -0.44
C ALA A 208 -16.28 -2.51 -1.60
N ASN A 209 -14.98 -2.29 -1.38
CA ASN A 209 -14.06 -1.86 -2.42
C ASN A 209 -13.90 -2.91 -3.51
N ALA A 210 -13.75 -4.20 -3.15
CA ALA A 210 -13.62 -5.29 -4.10
C ALA A 210 -14.91 -5.52 -4.91
N GLU A 211 -16.09 -5.42 -4.30
CA GLU A 211 -17.38 -5.48 -4.97
C GLU A 211 -17.55 -4.35 -6.00
N ALA A 212 -17.17 -3.13 -5.63
CA ALA A 212 -17.17 -2.00 -6.57
C ALA A 212 -16.20 -2.24 -7.74
N MET A 213 -14.99 -2.74 -7.45
CA MET A 213 -14.02 -3.09 -8.48
C MET A 213 -14.51 -4.21 -9.39
N ALA A 214 -15.20 -5.22 -8.86
CA ALA A 214 -15.79 -6.31 -9.64
C ALA A 214 -16.85 -5.83 -10.64
N LEU A 215 -17.62 -4.79 -10.30
CA LEU A 215 -18.55 -4.16 -11.23
C LEU A 215 -17.82 -3.40 -12.34
N ILE A 216 -16.73 -2.71 -12.02
CA ILE A 216 -15.93 -1.93 -12.98
C ILE A 216 -15.11 -2.85 -13.88
N TRP A 217 -14.52 -3.91 -13.34
CA TRP A 217 -13.72 -4.90 -14.07
C TRP A 217 -14.28 -6.32 -13.90
N PRO A 218 -15.41 -6.65 -14.55
CA PRO A 218 -16.13 -7.90 -14.29
C PRO A 218 -15.33 -9.17 -14.62
N HIS A 219 -14.34 -9.08 -15.47
CA HIS A 219 -13.49 -10.21 -15.86
C HIS A 219 -12.47 -10.62 -14.77
N VAL A 220 -12.28 -9.82 -13.71
CA VAL A 220 -11.47 -10.17 -12.54
C VAL A 220 -12.31 -10.37 -11.28
N ALA A 221 -13.64 -10.38 -11.41
CA ALA A 221 -14.56 -10.48 -10.27
C ALA A 221 -14.33 -11.74 -9.43
N ASP A 222 -14.15 -12.89 -10.07
CA ASP A 222 -13.94 -14.16 -9.36
C ASP A 222 -12.65 -14.15 -8.54
N ASP A 223 -11.59 -13.51 -9.05
CA ASP A 223 -10.32 -13.38 -8.33
C ASP A 223 -10.43 -12.43 -7.14
N LEU A 224 -11.15 -11.30 -7.30
CA LEU A 224 -11.44 -10.38 -6.21
C LEU A 224 -12.21 -11.07 -5.09
N MET A 225 -13.23 -11.86 -5.43
CA MET A 225 -14.02 -12.59 -4.44
C MET A 225 -13.21 -13.71 -3.77
N ALA A 226 -12.34 -14.40 -4.51
CA ALA A 226 -11.46 -15.42 -3.93
C ALA A 226 -10.49 -14.84 -2.89
N GLU A 227 -9.96 -13.63 -3.13
CA GLU A 227 -9.13 -12.93 -2.15
C GLU A 227 -9.91 -12.54 -0.89
N ILE A 228 -11.15 -12.08 -1.04
CA ILE A 228 -12.01 -11.76 0.10
C ILE A 228 -12.23 -13.01 0.96
N ASP A 229 -12.53 -14.16 0.35
CA ASP A 229 -12.76 -15.40 1.08
C ASP A 229 -11.50 -15.87 1.82
N TYR A 230 -10.33 -15.72 1.20
CA TYR A 230 -9.04 -16.00 1.84
C TYR A 230 -8.80 -15.11 3.06
N ILE A 231 -8.97 -13.79 2.90
CA ILE A 231 -8.73 -12.80 3.96
C ILE A 231 -9.73 -13.01 5.10
N ARG A 232 -11.01 -13.15 4.80
CA ARG A 232 -12.05 -13.42 5.80
C ARG A 232 -11.72 -14.66 6.62
N SER A 233 -11.42 -15.78 5.96
CA SER A 233 -11.10 -17.03 6.64
C SER A 233 -9.86 -16.91 7.53
N GLY A 234 -8.85 -16.16 7.07
CA GLY A 234 -7.63 -15.92 7.84
C GLY A 234 -7.86 -15.05 9.07
N MET A 235 -8.63 -13.96 8.94
CA MET A 235 -8.98 -13.08 10.06
C MET A 235 -9.85 -13.82 11.08
N GLU A 236 -10.89 -14.52 10.65
CA GLU A 236 -11.76 -15.34 11.52
C GLU A 236 -10.98 -16.40 12.29
N TYR A 237 -10.02 -17.07 11.62
CA TYR A 237 -9.18 -18.07 12.29
C TYR A 237 -8.31 -17.45 13.39
N VAL A 238 -7.66 -16.31 13.09
CA VAL A 238 -6.85 -15.59 14.11
C VAL A 238 -7.73 -15.13 15.26
N ALA A 239 -8.87 -14.51 14.96
CA ALA A 239 -9.81 -14.01 15.97
C ALA A 239 -10.30 -15.14 16.91
N ALA A 240 -10.65 -16.29 16.37
CA ALA A 240 -11.04 -17.44 17.18
C ALA A 240 -9.93 -17.90 18.13
N VAL A 241 -8.67 -17.88 17.70
CA VAL A 241 -7.54 -18.25 18.56
C VAL A 241 -7.21 -17.16 19.58
N ALA A 242 -7.33 -15.89 19.21
CA ALA A 242 -7.14 -14.77 20.13
C ALA A 242 -8.19 -14.82 21.25
N GLU A 243 -9.46 -15.05 20.91
CA GLU A 243 -10.55 -15.23 21.89
C GLU A 243 -10.33 -16.46 22.79
N GLU A 244 -9.95 -17.62 22.19
CA GLU A 244 -9.62 -18.85 22.94
C GLU A 244 -8.50 -18.61 23.95
N SER A 245 -7.51 -17.79 23.61
CA SER A 245 -6.38 -17.49 24.47
C SER A 245 -6.78 -16.66 25.70
N GLY A 246 -7.78 -15.80 25.55
CA GLY A 246 -8.18 -14.80 26.56
C GLY A 246 -7.10 -13.75 26.84
N TYR A 247 -6.08 -13.63 25.99
CA TYR A 247 -4.97 -12.73 26.18
C TYR A 247 -5.35 -11.27 25.88
N ARG A 248 -4.90 -10.37 26.75
CA ARG A 248 -5.10 -8.93 26.57
C ARG A 248 -3.89 -8.34 25.84
N ALA A 249 -4.17 -7.59 24.80
CA ALA A 249 -3.14 -7.01 23.95
C ALA A 249 -3.04 -5.49 24.07
N VAL A 250 -1.85 -4.96 23.73
CA VAL A 250 -1.63 -3.55 23.41
C VAL A 250 -1.02 -3.43 22.02
N LEU A 251 -1.38 -2.37 21.31
CA LEU A 251 -0.71 -1.94 20.09
C LEU A 251 0.06 -0.65 20.36
N LEU A 252 1.36 -0.70 20.15
CA LEU A 252 2.27 0.43 20.28
C LEU A 252 2.76 0.89 18.92
N MET A 253 2.68 2.18 18.62
CA MET A 253 3.30 2.77 17.44
C MET A 253 4.46 3.66 17.86
N MET A 254 5.66 3.31 17.41
CA MET A 254 6.86 4.09 17.67
C MET A 254 6.99 5.22 16.66
N THR A 255 7.27 6.43 17.14
CA THR A 255 7.57 7.61 16.33
C THR A 255 9.02 8.05 16.47
N THR A 256 9.67 7.68 17.57
CA THR A 256 11.12 7.74 17.81
C THR A 256 11.48 6.54 18.69
N PRO A 257 12.76 6.20 18.85
CA PRO A 257 13.17 5.09 19.73
C PRO A 257 12.66 5.18 21.17
N ASP A 258 12.45 6.39 21.68
CA ASP A 258 12.05 6.65 23.07
C ASP A 258 10.60 7.15 23.23
N ASN A 259 9.86 7.24 22.11
CA ASN A 259 8.49 7.78 22.13
C ASN A 259 7.55 6.91 21.31
N PHE A 260 6.52 6.40 21.96
CA PHE A 260 5.50 5.60 21.34
C PHE A 260 4.10 6.03 21.76
N SER A 261 3.15 5.83 20.87
CA SER A 261 1.72 6.00 21.14
C SER A 261 1.09 4.63 21.35
N LEU A 262 0.21 4.52 22.34
CA LEU A 262 -0.63 3.36 22.55
C LEU A 262 -1.96 3.57 21.83
N PHE A 263 -2.35 2.60 21.01
CA PHE A 263 -3.60 2.57 20.28
C PHE A 263 -4.57 1.60 20.94
N LEU A 264 -5.84 1.96 20.95
CA LEU A 264 -6.92 1.25 21.62
C LEU A 264 -7.96 0.75 20.59
N ALA A 265 -8.88 -0.08 21.04
CA ALA A 265 -10.05 -0.47 20.26
C ALA A 265 -10.85 0.77 19.80
N ASN A 266 -11.54 0.68 18.68
CA ASN A 266 -12.30 1.76 18.05
C ASN A 266 -11.45 3.03 17.72
N THR A 267 -10.14 2.88 17.54
CA THR A 267 -9.26 3.92 17.04
C THR A 267 -8.72 3.54 15.64
N ARG A 268 -8.01 4.47 15.01
CA ARG A 268 -7.42 4.26 13.67
C ARG A 268 -6.65 2.94 13.51
N MET A 269 -6.02 2.45 14.57
CA MET A 269 -5.21 1.23 14.55
C MET A 269 -5.86 0.11 15.36
N GLY A 270 -7.18 0.18 15.56
CA GLY A 270 -7.92 -0.75 16.39
C GLY A 270 -8.05 -2.17 15.83
N MET A 271 -7.57 -2.42 14.59
CA MET A 271 -7.74 -3.70 13.89
C MET A 271 -7.27 -4.92 14.69
N VAL A 272 -6.25 -4.76 15.54
CA VAL A 272 -5.78 -5.83 16.43
C VAL A 272 -6.91 -6.34 17.34
N TYR A 273 -7.78 -5.44 17.77
CA TYR A 273 -8.91 -5.77 18.65
C TYR A 273 -10.17 -6.08 17.85
N ASP A 274 -10.50 -5.19 16.93
CA ASP A 274 -11.80 -5.17 16.27
C ASP A 274 -11.90 -6.24 15.17
N GLU A 275 -10.78 -6.55 14.47
CA GLU A 275 -10.72 -7.53 13.38
C GLU A 275 -10.07 -8.86 13.83
N PHE A 276 -8.99 -8.75 14.62
CA PHE A 276 -8.23 -9.94 15.04
C PHE A 276 -8.60 -10.46 16.43
N GLY A 277 -9.62 -9.89 17.09
CA GLY A 277 -10.29 -10.45 18.26
C GLY A 277 -9.49 -10.46 19.55
N PHE A 278 -8.36 -9.74 19.64
CA PHE A 278 -7.64 -9.63 20.91
C PHE A 278 -8.39 -8.74 21.91
N ALA A 279 -8.47 -9.20 23.16
CA ALA A 279 -9.04 -8.38 24.21
C ALA A 279 -8.12 -7.15 24.47
N PRO A 280 -8.65 -5.92 24.48
CA PRO A 280 -7.84 -4.76 24.83
C PRO A 280 -7.51 -4.73 26.32
N VAL A 281 -6.31 -4.26 26.68
CA VAL A 281 -5.92 -4.10 28.12
C VAL A 281 -6.74 -3.04 28.83
N ILE A 282 -7.29 -2.06 28.10
CA ILE A 282 -8.25 -1.07 28.60
C ILE A 282 -9.56 -1.34 27.87
N PRO A 283 -10.60 -1.82 28.57
CA PRO A 283 -11.90 -2.08 27.97
C PRO A 283 -12.51 -0.80 27.36
N PRO A 284 -13.32 -0.88 26.29
CA PRO A 284 -13.93 0.28 25.65
C PRO A 284 -14.74 1.17 26.58
N GLU A 285 -15.40 0.61 27.59
CA GLU A 285 -16.17 1.34 28.62
C GLU A 285 -15.31 2.18 29.56
N ASP A 286 -14.02 1.84 29.70
CA ASP A 286 -13.06 2.52 30.58
C ASP A 286 -12.21 3.56 29.82
N LEU A 287 -12.39 3.70 28.50
CA LEU A 287 -11.58 4.60 27.66
C LEU A 287 -11.71 6.08 28.07
N GLY A 288 -12.87 6.51 28.55
CA GLY A 288 -13.09 7.86 29.07
C GLY A 288 -12.57 8.95 28.13
N ALA A 289 -11.48 9.63 28.52
CA ALA A 289 -10.82 10.67 27.73
C ALA A 289 -9.80 10.15 26.70
N PHE A 290 -9.55 8.84 26.64
CA PHE A 290 -8.58 8.22 25.71
C PHE A 290 -9.20 7.93 24.35
N THR A 291 -9.85 8.92 23.74
CA THR A 291 -10.56 8.77 22.44
C THR A 291 -9.77 9.36 21.27
N ASP A 292 -8.50 9.70 21.44
CA ASP A 292 -7.69 10.24 20.35
C ASP A 292 -7.41 9.16 19.31
N GLN A 293 -7.85 9.42 18.07
CA GLN A 293 -7.67 8.53 16.92
C GLN A 293 -6.20 8.28 16.56
N HIS A 294 -5.29 9.14 17.04
CA HIS A 294 -3.85 9.00 16.82
C HIS A 294 -3.13 8.26 17.97
N GLY A 295 -3.89 7.67 18.87
CA GLY A 295 -3.36 7.09 20.10
C GLY A 295 -2.89 8.16 21.08
N PHE A 296 -2.48 7.75 22.25
CA PHE A 296 -1.93 8.66 23.26
C PHE A 296 -0.48 8.28 23.60
N ASN A 297 0.34 9.31 23.88
CA ASN A 297 1.72 9.08 24.27
C ASN A 297 1.77 8.26 25.56
N ALA A 298 2.40 7.10 25.48
CA ALA A 298 2.60 6.21 26.60
C ALA A 298 4.09 6.11 26.94
N ARG A 299 4.36 5.78 28.22
CA ARG A 299 5.69 5.44 28.70
C ARG A 299 5.74 3.97 29.08
N ALA A 300 6.92 3.41 29.16
CA ALA A 300 7.14 2.01 29.51
C ALA A 300 6.49 1.64 30.88
N GLU A 301 6.51 2.57 31.84
CA GLU A 301 5.88 2.37 33.15
C GLU A 301 4.35 2.21 33.05
N PHE A 302 3.72 2.93 32.11
CA PHE A 302 2.28 2.79 31.89
C PHE A 302 1.95 1.43 31.26
N VAL A 303 2.74 1.00 30.26
CA VAL A 303 2.58 -0.34 29.67
C VAL A 303 2.80 -1.44 30.72
N LEU A 304 3.80 -1.30 31.59
CA LEU A 304 4.02 -2.21 32.69
C LEU A 304 2.84 -2.22 33.69
N ALA A 305 2.25 -1.07 33.97
CA ALA A 305 1.10 -0.99 34.89
C ALA A 305 -0.15 -1.68 34.30
N LEU A 306 -0.33 -1.67 32.97
CA LEU A 306 -1.38 -2.40 32.27
C LEU A 306 -1.10 -3.91 32.23
N ASP A 307 0.17 -4.29 32.26
CA ASP A 307 0.69 -5.66 32.21
C ASP A 307 0.01 -6.51 31.11
N PRO A 308 0.19 -6.18 29.82
CA PRO A 308 -0.43 -6.90 28.72
C PRO A 308 0.15 -8.31 28.59
N ASP A 309 -0.68 -9.24 28.11
CA ASP A 309 -0.26 -10.59 27.76
C ASP A 309 0.45 -10.63 26.39
N VAL A 310 0.12 -9.66 25.51
CA VAL A 310 0.69 -9.52 24.18
C VAL A 310 1.00 -8.05 23.87
N ILE A 311 2.16 -7.77 23.28
CA ILE A 311 2.54 -6.45 22.78
C ILE A 311 2.80 -6.55 21.27
N PHE A 312 2.01 -5.82 20.50
CA PHE A 312 2.25 -5.59 19.08
C PHE A 312 2.91 -4.22 18.88
N VAL A 313 3.89 -4.13 17.98
CA VAL A 313 4.68 -2.90 17.78
C VAL A 313 4.79 -2.57 16.29
N ILE A 314 4.42 -1.35 15.92
CA ILE A 314 4.69 -0.76 14.61
C ILE A 314 5.77 0.30 14.77
N ASP A 315 6.90 0.17 14.09
CA ASP A 315 7.91 1.22 14.03
C ASP A 315 7.69 2.12 12.80
N ARG A 316 7.03 3.26 13.01
CA ARG A 316 6.73 4.21 11.94
C ARG A 316 7.98 4.76 11.25
N ASN A 317 9.14 4.75 11.91
CA ASN A 317 10.39 5.24 11.31
C ASN A 317 10.94 4.31 10.23
N GLN A 318 10.41 3.08 10.15
CA GLN A 318 10.83 2.07 9.18
C GLN A 318 9.87 1.94 7.99
N MET A 319 9.00 2.93 7.78
CA MET A 319 8.06 2.92 6.64
C MET A 319 8.75 2.80 5.28
N ALA A 320 9.90 3.47 5.09
CA ALA A 320 10.61 3.43 3.80
C ALA A 320 11.24 2.06 3.51
N GLU A 321 11.68 1.35 4.53
CA GLU A 321 12.41 0.08 4.42
C GLU A 321 11.53 -1.13 4.69
N ASN A 322 10.37 -0.91 5.28
CA ASN A 322 9.38 -1.93 5.68
C ASN A 322 9.97 -3.05 6.54
N ILE A 323 10.78 -2.68 7.53
CA ILE A 323 11.44 -3.62 8.44
C ILE A 323 10.68 -3.67 9.76
N PRO A 324 10.07 -4.82 10.14
CA PRO A 324 9.35 -4.95 11.42
C PRO A 324 10.30 -5.00 12.61
N GLU A 325 11.32 -5.86 12.61
CA GLU A 325 12.30 -6.00 13.70
C GLU A 325 13.40 -4.94 13.61
N SER A 326 12.99 -3.70 13.68
CA SER A 326 13.83 -2.52 13.56
C SER A 326 14.75 -2.31 14.77
N ALA A 327 15.67 -1.34 14.64
CA ALA A 327 16.45 -0.86 15.79
C ALA A 327 15.56 -0.27 16.89
N GLY A 328 14.45 0.41 16.53
CA GLY A 328 13.46 0.93 17.47
C GLY A 328 12.74 -0.17 18.23
N PHE A 329 12.23 -1.19 17.52
CA PHE A 329 11.63 -2.36 18.16
C PHE A 329 12.60 -3.05 19.13
N ASN A 330 13.84 -3.25 18.70
CA ASN A 330 14.87 -3.88 19.53
C ASN A 330 15.25 -3.03 20.75
N ALA A 331 15.26 -1.70 20.63
CA ALA A 331 15.47 -0.80 21.77
C ALA A 331 14.31 -0.93 22.78
N LEU A 332 13.05 -0.89 22.32
CA LEU A 332 11.89 -1.11 23.17
C LEU A 332 11.92 -2.47 23.88
N ARG A 333 12.24 -3.53 23.15
CA ARG A 333 12.37 -4.89 23.68
C ARG A 333 13.51 -5.02 24.72
N SER A 334 14.52 -4.15 24.64
CA SER A 334 15.64 -4.10 25.58
C SER A 334 15.39 -3.18 26.79
N ASP A 335 14.27 -2.46 26.82
CA ASP A 335 13.92 -1.58 27.95
C ASP A 335 13.68 -2.41 29.21
N PRO A 336 14.39 -2.12 30.35
CA PRO A 336 14.26 -2.91 31.58
C PRO A 336 12.85 -2.89 32.21
N ILE A 337 12.03 -1.87 31.88
CA ILE A 337 10.66 -1.76 32.37
C ILE A 337 9.75 -2.67 31.53
N ILE A 338 9.87 -2.62 30.20
CA ILE A 338 9.13 -3.48 29.27
C ILE A 338 9.46 -4.96 29.52
N GLN A 339 10.71 -5.28 29.83
CA GLN A 339 11.14 -6.66 30.16
C GLN A 339 10.46 -7.27 31.40
N ARG A 340 9.77 -6.46 32.19
CA ARG A 340 9.02 -6.92 33.36
C ARG A 340 7.55 -7.25 33.04
N THR A 341 7.07 -6.95 31.85
CA THR A 341 5.69 -7.26 31.45
C THR A 341 5.51 -8.76 31.22
N ALA A 342 4.28 -9.24 31.39
CA ALA A 342 3.91 -10.62 31.05
C ALA A 342 4.19 -10.93 29.59
N ALA A 343 3.89 -10.02 28.68
CA ALA A 343 4.16 -10.16 27.26
C ALA A 343 5.64 -10.46 26.95
N PHE A 344 6.57 -9.70 27.53
CA PHE A 344 7.99 -9.93 27.34
C PHE A 344 8.43 -11.28 27.95
N THR A 345 8.04 -11.55 29.18
CA THR A 345 8.44 -12.75 29.92
C THR A 345 8.00 -14.02 29.22
N ASN A 346 6.83 -14.00 28.56
CA ASN A 346 6.26 -15.12 27.83
C ASN A 346 6.66 -15.16 26.34
N GLY A 347 7.45 -14.18 25.87
CA GLY A 347 7.88 -14.11 24.47
C GLY A 347 6.81 -13.62 23.49
N HIS A 348 5.79 -12.91 23.96
CA HIS A 348 4.67 -12.43 23.17
C HIS A 348 4.82 -10.95 22.79
N MET A 349 6.00 -10.56 22.33
CA MET A 349 6.24 -9.26 21.71
C MET A 349 6.46 -9.46 20.20
N TYR A 350 5.62 -8.85 19.38
CA TYR A 350 5.62 -9.01 17.93
C TYR A 350 5.78 -7.66 17.23
N ALA A 351 6.81 -7.57 16.37
CA ALA A 351 6.96 -6.45 15.48
C ALA A 351 6.08 -6.66 14.23
N LEU A 352 5.33 -5.64 13.84
CA LEU A 352 4.43 -5.66 12.69
C LEU A 352 5.07 -4.93 11.52
N TYR A 353 4.74 -5.34 10.29
CA TYR A 353 5.24 -4.70 9.09
C TYR A 353 4.61 -3.30 8.92
N PRO A 354 5.40 -2.21 9.00
CA PRO A 354 4.83 -0.88 9.17
C PRO A 354 4.04 -0.36 7.96
N GLN A 355 4.36 -0.78 6.73
CA GLN A 355 3.63 -0.33 5.56
C GLN A 355 2.24 -0.93 5.49
N GLU A 356 2.11 -2.22 5.68
CA GLU A 356 0.86 -2.96 5.59
C GLU A 356 -0.13 -2.51 6.66
N TRP A 357 0.37 -2.24 7.85
CA TRP A 357 -0.46 -1.78 8.96
C TRP A 357 -0.79 -0.28 8.95
N TYR A 358 -0.07 0.53 8.16
CA TYR A 358 -0.24 1.99 8.22
C TYR A 358 -0.43 2.67 6.87
N THR A 359 0.30 2.27 5.83
CA THR A 359 0.37 2.99 4.55
C THR A 359 -0.55 2.42 3.49
N VAL A 360 -0.46 1.11 3.26
CA VAL A 360 -1.24 0.36 2.24
C VAL A 360 -2.41 -0.41 2.85
N VAL A 361 -2.76 -0.11 4.08
CA VAL A 361 -3.89 -0.74 4.78
C VAL A 361 -5.17 -0.65 3.94
N GLY A 362 -5.91 -1.76 3.88
CA GLY A 362 -7.12 -1.90 3.06
C GLY A 362 -6.88 -2.56 1.70
N GLY A 363 -5.64 -2.94 1.38
CA GLY A 363 -5.33 -3.78 0.23
C GLY A 363 -5.33 -5.27 0.56
N PHE A 364 -5.28 -6.12 -0.45
CA PHE A 364 -5.24 -7.58 -0.28
C PHE A 364 -3.87 -8.06 0.23
N GLY A 365 -2.79 -7.55 -0.35
CA GLY A 365 -1.44 -7.88 0.07
C GLY A 365 -1.20 -7.46 1.52
N SER A 366 -1.65 -6.26 1.89
CA SER A 366 -1.56 -5.76 3.26
C SER A 366 -2.36 -6.62 4.25
N ALA A 367 -3.59 -6.99 3.90
CA ALA A 367 -4.43 -7.85 4.74
C ALA A 367 -3.81 -9.25 4.93
N ARG A 368 -3.26 -9.84 3.86
CA ARG A 368 -2.51 -11.10 3.95
C ARG A 368 -1.31 -11.01 4.88
N GLN A 369 -0.55 -9.90 4.80
CA GLN A 369 0.59 -9.69 5.70
C GLN A 369 0.14 -9.46 7.13
N MET A 370 -0.95 -8.72 7.37
CA MET A 370 -1.53 -8.59 8.71
C MET A 370 -1.91 -9.94 9.32
N ILE A 371 -2.56 -10.81 8.54
CA ILE A 371 -2.86 -12.19 8.96
C ILE A 371 -1.56 -12.95 9.28
N ALA A 372 -0.54 -12.87 8.43
CA ALA A 372 0.74 -13.53 8.65
C ALA A 372 1.44 -13.02 9.92
N ASP A 373 1.36 -11.72 10.20
CA ASP A 373 1.88 -11.13 11.43
C ASP A 373 1.17 -11.69 12.68
N MET A 374 -0.16 -11.82 12.64
CA MET A 374 -0.94 -12.39 13.74
C MET A 374 -0.73 -13.90 13.89
N MET A 375 -0.46 -14.62 12.80
CA MET A 375 -0.18 -16.05 12.83
C MET A 375 1.04 -16.42 13.67
N ARG A 376 2.01 -15.50 13.82
CA ARG A 376 3.16 -15.70 14.74
C ARG A 376 2.71 -15.89 16.19
N PHE A 377 1.69 -15.14 16.62
CA PHE A 377 1.06 -15.34 17.92
C PHE A 377 0.34 -16.68 17.98
N VAL A 378 -0.47 -17.00 16.96
CA VAL A 378 -1.24 -18.26 16.88
C VAL A 378 -0.32 -19.47 17.02
N GLU A 379 0.80 -19.48 16.30
CA GLU A 379 1.79 -20.56 16.35
C GLU A 379 2.41 -20.68 17.73
N SER A 380 2.79 -19.57 18.35
CA SER A 380 3.36 -19.53 19.71
C SER A 380 2.35 -20.07 20.74
N PHE A 381 1.11 -19.60 20.70
CA PHE A 381 0.04 -20.04 21.60
C PHE A 381 -0.24 -21.54 21.46
N ARG A 382 -0.42 -22.03 20.22
CA ARG A 382 -0.66 -23.45 19.95
C ARG A 382 0.51 -24.36 20.37
N ALA A 383 1.75 -23.88 20.24
CA ALA A 383 2.92 -24.62 20.73
C ALA A 383 2.88 -24.75 22.27
N THR A 384 2.54 -23.68 22.99
CA THR A 384 2.43 -23.67 24.45
C THR A 384 1.33 -24.61 24.95
N VAL A 385 0.14 -24.59 24.32
CA VAL A 385 -0.96 -25.47 24.68
C VAL A 385 -0.57 -26.95 24.50
N ARG A 386 0.13 -27.31 23.42
CA ARG A 386 0.57 -28.70 23.17
C ARG A 386 1.59 -29.23 24.19
N LEU A 387 2.36 -28.35 24.83
CA LEU A 387 3.34 -28.74 25.85
C LEU A 387 2.69 -29.01 27.21
N HIS A 388 1.44 -28.60 27.41
CA HIS A 388 0.73 -28.78 28.67
C HIS A 388 -0.35 -29.88 28.63
N ILE A 389 -0.50 -30.55 27.48
CA ILE A 389 -1.34 -31.74 27.29
C ILE A 389 -0.41 -32.98 27.20
#